data_d9c58017cbc42fe5eb23aa427b3f5d0b
#
_entry.id   d9c58017cbc42fe5eb23aa427b3f5d0b
#
_cell.length_a   1.000
_cell.length_b   1.000
_cell.length_c   1.000
_cell.angle_alpha   90.00
_cell.angle_beta   90.00
_cell.angle_gamma   90.00
#
_symmetry.space_group_name_H-M   'P 1'
#
loop_
_entity.id
_entity.type
_entity.pdbx_description
1 polymer ?
#
loop_
_entity_poly.entity_id
_entity_poly.type
_entity_poly.pdbx_seq_one_letter_code
_entity_poly.pdbx_strand_id
1 'polypeptide(L)'
;MIRINCFYQTTEERLEEALAAAKELVAESNKQDGCIAYDVFVSGTRPDILFFCETWRDEAALKAHMKSEPFVKYGGIMNSVGKFTIEQFEMK
;
A
#
# COMPACT_ATOMS: atom_id res chain seq x y z
N MET A 1 -13.53 9.99 -6.85
CA MET A 1 -12.44 9.02 -6.67
C MET A 1 -11.65 9.35 -5.43
N ILE A 2 -11.08 8.34 -4.81
CA ILE A 2 -10.26 8.52 -3.61
C ILE A 2 -8.82 8.19 -3.94
N ARG A 3 -7.91 9.11 -3.60
CA ARG A 3 -6.47 8.91 -3.71
C ARG A 3 -5.89 8.64 -2.33
N ILE A 4 -5.07 7.61 -2.23
CA ILE A 4 -4.28 7.31 -1.04
C ILE A 4 -2.81 7.47 -1.41
N ASN A 5 -2.11 8.27 -0.63
CA ASN A 5 -0.65 8.31 -0.64
C ASN A 5 -0.20 7.69 0.68
N CYS A 6 0.60 6.66 0.60
CA CYS A 6 1.00 5.92 1.79
C CYS A 6 2.51 5.84 1.85
N PHE A 7 3.09 6.50 2.85
CA PHE A 7 4.52 6.41 3.13
C PHE A 7 4.74 5.25 4.09
N TYR A 8 5.78 4.48 3.83
CA TYR A 8 6.12 3.34 4.66
C TYR A 8 7.60 3.40 5.02
N GLN A 9 7.89 3.33 6.31
CA GLN A 9 9.26 3.34 6.80
C GLN A 9 9.57 2.04 7.52
N THR A 10 10.68 1.43 7.13
CA THR A 10 11.22 0.24 7.77
C THR A 10 12.70 0.49 8.10
N THR A 11 13.52 -0.52 8.07
CA THR A 11 14.98 -0.40 8.17
C THR A 11 15.59 -0.91 6.87
N GLU A 12 16.84 -0.54 6.63
CA GLU A 12 17.56 -1.00 5.43
C GLU A 12 17.61 -2.52 5.37
N GLU A 13 17.85 -3.17 6.52
CA GLU A 13 17.94 -4.63 6.61
C GLU A 13 16.61 -5.33 6.34
N ARG A 14 15.49 -4.66 6.58
CA ARG A 14 14.14 -5.22 6.42
C ARG A 14 13.46 -4.81 5.13
N LEU A 15 14.10 -3.95 4.33
CA LEU A 15 13.45 -3.40 3.15
C LEU A 15 13.06 -4.48 2.15
N GLU A 16 13.92 -5.46 1.89
CA GLU A 16 13.61 -6.52 0.91
C GLU A 16 12.42 -7.36 1.34
N GLU A 17 12.33 -7.69 2.63
CA GLU A 17 11.21 -8.44 3.18
C GLU A 17 9.90 -7.63 3.04
N ALA A 18 9.95 -6.35 3.39
CA ALA A 18 8.80 -5.47 3.28
C ALA A 18 8.40 -5.29 1.81
N LEU A 19 9.36 -5.11 0.92
CA LEU A 19 9.10 -4.92 -0.50
C LEU A 19 8.47 -6.17 -1.13
N ALA A 20 8.89 -7.36 -0.72
CA ALA A 20 8.30 -8.61 -1.20
C ALA A 20 6.81 -8.66 -0.82
N ALA A 21 6.47 -8.34 0.42
CA ALA A 21 5.07 -8.29 0.86
C ALA A 21 4.29 -7.19 0.12
N ALA A 22 4.92 -6.03 -0.09
CA ALA A 22 4.31 -4.92 -0.82
C ALA A 22 3.97 -5.30 -2.27
N LYS A 23 4.85 -6.01 -2.96
CA LYS A 23 4.61 -6.45 -4.33
C LYS A 23 3.44 -7.41 -4.41
N GLU A 24 3.29 -8.32 -3.46
CA GLU A 24 2.14 -9.22 -3.40
C GLU A 24 0.85 -8.43 -3.15
N LEU A 25 0.91 -7.46 -2.24
CA LEU A 25 -0.24 -6.60 -1.95
C LEU A 25 -0.66 -5.82 -3.20
N VAL A 26 0.28 -5.28 -3.96
CA VAL A 26 0.01 -4.58 -5.23
C VAL A 26 -0.67 -5.51 -6.22
N ALA A 27 -0.13 -6.71 -6.42
CA ALA A 27 -0.68 -7.66 -7.38
C ALA A 27 -2.13 -8.03 -7.03
N GLU A 28 -2.40 -8.32 -5.76
CA GLU A 28 -3.75 -8.70 -5.32
C GLU A 28 -4.71 -7.53 -5.30
N SER A 29 -4.25 -6.35 -4.93
CA SER A 29 -5.09 -5.15 -4.89
C SER A 29 -5.57 -4.74 -6.27
N ASN A 30 -4.73 -4.88 -7.30
CA ASN A 30 -5.11 -4.53 -8.67
C ASN A 30 -6.20 -5.42 -9.24
N LYS A 31 -6.48 -6.58 -8.64
CA LYS A 31 -7.57 -7.47 -9.03
C LYS A 31 -8.90 -7.10 -8.37
N GLN A 32 -8.89 -6.18 -7.41
CA GLN A 32 -10.09 -5.87 -6.62
C GLN A 32 -11.00 -4.91 -7.36
N ASP A 33 -12.31 -5.10 -7.19
CA ASP A 33 -13.31 -4.22 -7.78
C ASP A 33 -13.14 -2.80 -7.24
N GLY A 34 -13.15 -1.83 -8.15
CA GLY A 34 -12.99 -0.43 -7.81
C GLY A 34 -11.57 0.04 -7.62
N CYS A 35 -10.59 -0.85 -7.75
CA CYS A 35 -9.18 -0.43 -7.75
C CYS A 35 -8.83 0.14 -9.12
N ILE A 36 -8.60 1.44 -9.17
CA ILE A 36 -8.23 2.13 -10.42
C ILE A 36 -6.72 2.09 -10.62
N ALA A 37 -5.96 2.30 -9.55
CA ALA A 37 -4.51 2.25 -9.59
C ALA A 37 -3.99 1.84 -8.21
N TYR A 38 -2.95 1.03 -8.20
CA TYR A 38 -2.29 0.61 -6.98
C TYR A 38 -0.87 0.20 -7.32
N ASP A 39 0.11 0.90 -6.78
CA ASP A 39 1.51 0.57 -7.05
C ASP A 39 2.40 0.95 -5.87
N VAL A 40 3.58 0.36 -5.83
CA VAL A 40 4.59 0.64 -4.81
C VAL A 40 5.87 1.14 -5.48
N PHE A 41 6.49 2.14 -4.84
CA PHE A 41 7.71 2.78 -5.33
C PHE A 41 8.78 2.73 -4.26
N VAL A 42 10.02 2.55 -4.68
CA VAL A 42 11.18 2.60 -3.80
C VAL A 42 11.75 4.00 -3.84
N SER A 43 12.09 4.57 -2.68
CA SER A 43 12.73 5.90 -2.63
C SER A 43 14.06 5.87 -3.37
N GLY A 44 14.31 6.88 -4.20
CA GLY A 44 15.58 7.03 -4.91
C GLY A 44 16.71 7.54 -4.04
N THR A 45 16.43 7.99 -2.81
CA THR A 45 17.44 8.60 -1.93
C THR A 45 17.51 7.99 -0.55
N ARG A 46 16.49 7.19 -0.15
CA ARG A 46 16.44 6.60 1.19
C ARG A 46 16.21 5.10 1.11
N PRO A 47 17.11 4.29 1.67
CA PRO A 47 17.02 2.82 1.57
C PRO A 47 15.98 2.19 2.49
N ASP A 48 15.30 2.98 3.33
CA ASP A 48 14.33 2.50 4.31
C ASP A 48 12.89 2.94 4.01
N ILE A 49 12.65 3.56 2.86
CA ILE A 49 11.33 4.14 2.54
C ILE A 49 10.72 3.50 1.29
N LEU A 50 9.45 3.11 1.41
CA LEU A 50 8.57 2.76 0.29
C LEU A 50 7.42 3.74 0.23
N PHE A 51 6.82 3.88 -0.95
CA PHE A 51 5.67 4.75 -1.16
C PHE A 51 4.62 4.00 -1.98
N PHE A 52 3.39 3.97 -1.48
CA PHE A 52 2.25 3.44 -2.25
C PHE A 52 1.42 4.59 -2.80
N CYS A 53 1.03 4.48 -4.04
CA CYS A 53 0.09 5.39 -4.68
C CYS A 53 -1.13 4.59 -5.09
N GLU A 54 -2.31 4.97 -4.58
CA GLU A 54 -3.54 4.21 -4.80
C GLU A 54 -4.67 5.14 -5.23
N THR A 55 -5.48 4.67 -6.17
CA THR A 55 -6.69 5.36 -6.56
C THR A 55 -7.84 4.36 -6.54
N TRP A 56 -8.91 4.69 -5.82
CA TRP A 56 -10.10 3.86 -5.67
C TRP A 56 -11.32 4.58 -6.24
N ARG A 57 -12.22 3.83 -6.85
CA ARG A 57 -13.43 4.39 -7.47
C ARG A 57 -14.26 5.16 -6.47
N ASP A 58 -14.45 4.60 -5.26
CA ASP A 58 -15.27 5.21 -4.22
C ASP A 58 -14.86 4.65 -2.84
N GLU A 59 -15.50 5.17 -1.80
CA GLU A 59 -15.21 4.76 -0.43
C GLU A 59 -15.59 3.30 -0.16
N ALA A 60 -16.66 2.81 -0.79
CA ALA A 60 -17.07 1.41 -0.60
C ALA A 60 -15.99 0.45 -1.11
N ALA A 61 -15.38 0.75 -2.25
CA ALA A 61 -14.29 -0.06 -2.80
C ALA A 61 -13.07 -0.03 -1.88
N LEU A 62 -12.72 1.14 -1.36
CA LEU A 62 -11.60 1.28 -0.42
C LEU A 62 -11.85 0.49 0.87
N LYS A 63 -13.07 0.56 1.42
CA LYS A 63 -13.41 -0.19 2.64
C LYS A 63 -13.33 -1.70 2.41
N ALA A 64 -13.80 -2.17 1.25
CA ALA A 64 -13.72 -3.58 0.88
C ALA A 64 -12.25 -4.03 0.80
N HIS A 65 -11.39 -3.20 0.20
CA HIS A 65 -9.95 -3.46 0.14
C HIS A 65 -9.35 -3.62 1.54
N MET A 66 -9.69 -2.73 2.47
CA MET A 66 -9.12 -2.76 3.82
C MET A 66 -9.56 -3.97 4.64
N LYS A 67 -10.66 -4.62 4.24
CA LYS A 67 -11.15 -5.85 4.87
C LYS A 67 -10.69 -7.11 4.14
N SER A 68 -10.03 -6.97 3.00
CA SER A 68 -9.64 -8.10 2.17
C SER A 68 -8.53 -8.91 2.80
N GLU A 69 -8.49 -10.21 2.45
CA GLU A 69 -7.44 -11.10 2.94
C GLU A 69 -6.03 -10.63 2.58
N PRO A 70 -5.76 -10.20 1.33
CA PRO A 70 -4.43 -9.70 0.99
C PRO A 70 -4.00 -8.49 1.83
N PHE A 71 -4.91 -7.55 2.07
CA PHE A 71 -4.60 -6.39 2.88
C PHE A 71 -4.23 -6.79 4.31
N VAL A 72 -5.02 -7.67 4.93
CA VAL A 72 -4.77 -8.12 6.30
C VAL A 72 -3.45 -8.90 6.36
N LYS A 73 -3.23 -9.80 5.40
CA LYS A 73 -2.04 -10.65 5.39
C LYS A 73 -0.76 -9.86 5.12
N TYR A 74 -0.70 -9.19 3.99
CA TYR A 74 0.53 -8.50 3.57
C TYR A 74 0.73 -7.19 4.30
N GLY A 75 -0.34 -6.47 4.59
CA GLY A 75 -0.29 -5.29 5.44
C GLY A 75 0.18 -5.63 6.86
N GLY A 76 -0.25 -6.79 7.37
CA GLY A 76 0.19 -7.28 8.67
C GLY A 76 1.68 -7.57 8.71
N ILE A 77 2.22 -8.21 7.66
CA ILE A 77 3.66 -8.45 7.55
C ILE A 77 4.41 -7.12 7.56
N MET A 78 3.96 -6.16 6.77
CA MET A 78 4.60 -4.85 6.69
C MET A 78 4.53 -4.09 8.02
N ASN A 79 3.38 -4.15 8.71
CA ASN A 79 3.24 -3.51 10.03
C ASN A 79 4.16 -4.12 11.08
N SER A 80 4.51 -5.38 10.95
CA SER A 80 5.39 -6.05 11.91
C SER A 80 6.84 -5.59 11.81
N VAL A 81 7.25 -5.02 10.68
CA VAL A 81 8.65 -4.62 10.43
C VAL A 81 8.79 -3.15 10.04
N GLY A 82 7.71 -2.38 10.08
CA GLY A 82 7.75 -0.97 9.71
C GLY A 82 6.50 -0.22 10.10
N LYS A 83 6.40 1.01 9.62
CA LYS A 83 5.31 1.91 9.99
C LYS A 83 4.75 2.61 8.75
N PHE A 84 3.42 2.65 8.63
CA PHE A 84 2.69 3.38 7.60
C PHE A 84 2.30 4.77 8.08
N THR A 85 2.37 5.73 7.16
CA THR A 85 1.77 7.07 7.32
C THR A 85 0.91 7.31 6.09
N ILE A 86 -0.39 7.52 6.30
CA ILE A 86 -1.39 7.53 5.22
C ILE A 86 -1.98 8.92 5.05
N GLU A 87 -2.05 9.37 3.80
CA GLU A 87 -2.76 10.57 3.41
C GLU A 87 -3.89 10.18 2.47
N GLN A 88 -5.09 10.62 2.78
CA GLN A 88 -6.27 10.30 1.98
C GLN A 88 -6.98 11.58 1.55
N PHE A 89 -7.33 11.67 0.26
CA PHE A 89 -8.11 12.79 -0.23
C PHE A 89 -9.02 12.39 -1.39
N GLU A 90 -10.07 13.18 -1.54
CA GLU A 90 -11.04 13.04 -2.60
C GLU A 90 -10.51 13.70 -3.87
N MET A 91 -10.57 13.00 -5.00
CA MET A 91 -10.25 13.57 -6.31
C MET A 91 -11.54 13.70 -7.11
N LYS A 92 -11.70 14.84 -7.74
CA LYS A 92 -12.87 15.12 -8.58
C LYS A 92 -12.60 14.80 -10.04
#